data_b4ef8f50a28af353c40bc6c0590c4192
#
_entry.id   b4ef8f50a28af353c40bc6c0590c4192
#
_cell.length_a   1.000
_cell.length_b   1.000
_cell.length_c   1.000
_cell.angle_alpha   90.00
_cell.angle_beta   90.00
_cell.angle_gamma   90.00
#
_symmetry.space_group_name_H-M   'P 1'
#
loop_
_entity.id
_entity.type
_entity.pdbx_description
1 polymer ?
#
loop_
_entity_poly.entity_id
_entity_poly.type
_entity_poly.pdbx_seq_one_letter_code
_entity_poly.pdbx_strand_id
1 'polypeptide(L)'
;MRIVRKINNSAAVAQDSRGKELIVIGKGIGFPAVPYELTDMSRIDRTFYDIDPRYFEMISTLPQEILLASADITEDAQVVLNTTLNSNLPLTLADHLNFAVERFRSGLNLTIPIAYDIRHLYPNEFDLGIKALDILKEYTGVSLPDSEAVSIAMHLINAEIENSEIHSLVKALEIQEGVESIVEREMNLKLDKDSYSYYRFTMHIRYLIQRLMSGTQSETGSGSMVKMLANDYPKTYICAKKIAAFLQKQENWCCNDEELLYLMLHINRVCQKNT
;
A
#
# COMPACT_ATOMS: atom_id res chain seq x y z
N MET A 1 -30.82 -3.48 15.78
CA MET A 1 -29.40 -3.81 15.86
C MET A 1 -28.95 -3.66 17.31
N ARG A 2 -28.23 -4.65 17.83
CA ARG A 2 -27.83 -4.63 19.24
C ARG A 2 -26.40 -4.08 19.38
N ILE A 3 -26.22 -3.00 20.10
CA ILE A 3 -24.89 -2.48 20.42
C ILE A 3 -24.37 -3.23 21.65
N VAL A 4 -23.23 -3.89 21.50
CA VAL A 4 -22.69 -4.82 22.53
C VAL A 4 -21.47 -4.27 23.25
N ARG A 5 -20.68 -3.42 22.58
CA ARG A 5 -19.47 -2.83 23.17
C ARG A 5 -19.21 -1.44 22.61
N LYS A 6 -18.91 -0.53 23.51
CA LYS A 6 -18.44 0.81 23.16
C LYS A 6 -16.98 0.76 22.72
N ILE A 7 -16.64 1.49 21.64
CA ILE A 7 -15.27 1.80 21.25
C ILE A 7 -14.95 3.24 21.72
N ASN A 8 -15.73 4.22 21.23
CA ASN A 8 -15.68 5.61 21.67
C ASN A 8 -17.10 6.22 21.61
N ASN A 9 -17.24 7.54 21.67
CA ASN A 9 -18.56 8.18 21.64
C ASN A 9 -19.29 8.06 20.30
N SER A 10 -18.54 7.87 19.19
CA SER A 10 -19.07 7.80 17.84
C SER A 10 -18.90 6.43 17.18
N ALA A 11 -18.24 5.47 17.82
CA ALA A 11 -18.00 4.12 17.31
C ALA A 11 -18.31 3.05 18.35
N ALA A 12 -18.94 1.97 17.90
CA ALA A 12 -19.30 0.83 18.75
C ALA A 12 -19.30 -0.48 17.98
N VAL A 13 -19.12 -1.59 18.69
CA VAL A 13 -19.37 -2.93 18.15
C VAL A 13 -20.84 -3.24 18.28
N ALA A 14 -21.45 -3.64 17.20
CA ALA A 14 -22.84 -4.06 17.10
C ALA A 14 -22.94 -5.52 16.67
N GLN A 15 -24.08 -6.14 16.93
CA GLN A 15 -24.48 -7.42 16.36
C GLN A 15 -25.68 -7.24 15.44
N ASP A 16 -25.57 -7.79 14.24
CA ASP A 16 -26.69 -7.84 13.29
C ASP A 16 -27.75 -8.89 13.71
N SER A 17 -28.81 -9.03 12.92
CA SER A 17 -29.88 -10.00 13.15
C SER A 17 -29.45 -11.47 13.11
N ARG A 18 -28.25 -11.75 12.56
CA ARG A 18 -27.65 -13.09 12.48
C ARG A 18 -26.61 -13.32 13.58
N GLY A 19 -26.40 -12.36 14.46
CA GLY A 19 -25.39 -12.41 15.53
C GLY A 19 -23.96 -12.12 15.07
N LYS A 20 -23.76 -11.69 13.80
CA LYS A 20 -22.44 -11.32 13.29
C LYS A 20 -22.03 -9.95 13.85
N GLU A 21 -20.81 -9.86 14.35
CA GLU A 21 -20.25 -8.60 14.85
C GLU A 21 -19.82 -7.70 13.69
N LEU A 22 -20.06 -6.41 13.86
CA LEU A 22 -19.67 -5.34 12.95
C LEU A 22 -19.37 -4.08 13.74
N ILE A 23 -18.58 -3.18 13.16
CA ILE A 23 -18.37 -1.85 13.73
C ILE A 23 -19.37 -0.90 13.10
N VAL A 24 -20.03 -0.10 13.93
CA VAL A 24 -20.92 0.98 13.53
C VAL A 24 -20.33 2.32 13.95
N ILE A 25 -20.34 3.27 13.01
CA ILE A 25 -19.93 4.65 13.26
C ILE A 25 -21.14 5.54 13.06
N GLY A 26 -21.31 6.48 13.98
CA GLY A 26 -22.37 7.48 13.92
C GLY A 26 -22.41 8.32 15.18
N LYS A 27 -22.92 9.53 15.03
CA LYS A 27 -22.91 10.52 16.11
C LYS A 27 -23.61 10.00 17.38
N GLY A 28 -22.84 9.85 18.44
CA GLY A 28 -23.36 9.48 19.75
C GLY A 28 -23.81 8.03 19.88
N ILE A 29 -23.42 7.13 18.97
CA ILE A 29 -23.76 5.69 19.02
C ILE A 29 -23.16 5.04 20.28
N GLY A 30 -21.94 5.42 20.67
CA GLY A 30 -21.30 4.88 21.86
C GLY A 30 -21.64 5.61 23.16
N PHE A 31 -22.59 6.55 23.17
CA PHE A 31 -22.95 7.33 24.37
C PHE A 31 -23.78 6.55 25.39
N PRO A 32 -24.81 5.76 24.96
CA PRO A 32 -25.62 4.99 25.92
C PRO A 32 -24.81 3.88 26.59
N ALA A 33 -25.27 3.48 27.78
CA ALA A 33 -24.72 2.31 28.46
C ALA A 33 -24.97 1.05 27.63
N VAL A 34 -23.92 0.27 27.36
CA VAL A 34 -24.00 -0.99 26.61
C VAL A 34 -24.24 -2.17 27.57
N PRO A 35 -24.97 -3.22 27.11
CA PRO A 35 -25.60 -3.35 25.80
C PRO A 35 -26.95 -2.64 25.67
N TYR A 36 -27.29 -2.16 24.46
CA TYR A 36 -28.60 -1.57 24.18
C TYR A 36 -29.08 -1.87 22.75
N GLU A 37 -30.39 -1.73 22.49
CA GLU A 37 -30.96 -1.88 21.16
C GLU A 37 -30.98 -0.53 20.42
N LEU A 38 -30.28 -0.45 19.31
CA LEU A 38 -30.35 0.68 18.40
C LEU A 38 -31.54 0.48 17.45
N THR A 39 -32.59 1.25 17.66
CA THR A 39 -33.84 1.19 16.87
C THR A 39 -33.82 2.16 15.70
N ASP A 40 -33.18 3.30 15.87
CA ASP A 40 -33.04 4.33 14.84
C ASP A 40 -31.76 4.11 14.02
N MET A 41 -31.91 3.49 12.85
CA MET A 41 -30.79 3.19 11.96
C MET A 41 -30.25 4.42 11.23
N SER A 42 -31.00 5.55 11.21
CA SER A 42 -30.53 6.81 10.59
C SER A 42 -29.35 7.44 11.36
N ARG A 43 -29.08 6.97 12.57
CA ARG A 43 -27.93 7.39 13.39
C ARG A 43 -26.63 6.73 12.97
N ILE A 44 -26.68 5.73 12.10
CA ILE A 44 -25.49 5.05 11.57
C ILE A 44 -25.04 5.76 10.32
N ASP A 45 -23.84 6.33 10.37
CA ASP A 45 -23.21 6.94 9.20
C ASP A 45 -22.51 5.87 8.34
N ARG A 46 -21.80 4.91 8.99
CA ARG A 46 -21.08 3.82 8.32
C ARG A 46 -21.07 2.53 9.13
N THR A 47 -20.94 1.40 8.40
CA THR A 47 -20.77 0.07 8.99
C THR A 47 -19.57 -0.64 8.37
N PHE A 48 -18.77 -1.33 9.20
CA PHE A 48 -17.64 -2.13 8.75
C PHE A 48 -17.81 -3.57 9.21
N TYR A 49 -17.73 -4.49 8.26
CA TYR A 49 -17.85 -5.93 8.49
C TYR A 49 -16.47 -6.59 8.42
N ASP A 50 -16.33 -7.74 9.10
CA ASP A 50 -15.14 -8.59 9.04
C ASP A 50 -13.84 -7.89 9.47
N ILE A 51 -13.95 -6.96 10.44
CA ILE A 51 -12.84 -6.22 10.98
C ILE A 51 -12.10 -7.05 12.03
N ASP A 52 -10.79 -7.16 11.87
CA ASP A 52 -9.91 -7.78 12.85
C ASP A 52 -9.98 -7.00 14.19
N PRO A 53 -10.22 -7.68 15.32
CA PRO A 53 -10.28 -7.05 16.64
C PRO A 53 -9.04 -6.22 17.03
N ARG A 54 -7.90 -6.47 16.43
CA ARG A 54 -6.66 -5.69 16.63
C ARG A 54 -6.82 -4.21 16.28
N TYR A 55 -7.73 -3.87 15.38
CA TYR A 55 -7.98 -2.48 14.98
C TYR A 55 -8.87 -1.69 15.95
N PHE A 56 -9.51 -2.34 16.95
CA PHE A 56 -10.45 -1.65 17.83
C PHE A 56 -9.81 -0.56 18.69
N GLU A 57 -8.59 -0.78 19.15
CA GLU A 57 -7.85 0.24 19.92
C GLU A 57 -7.56 1.46 19.05
N MET A 58 -7.06 1.24 17.83
CA MET A 58 -6.79 2.29 16.86
C MET A 58 -8.05 3.11 16.53
N ILE A 59 -9.19 2.44 16.25
CA ILE A 59 -10.47 3.14 15.97
C ILE A 59 -10.87 4.03 17.14
N SER A 60 -10.55 3.66 18.39
CA SER A 60 -10.91 4.45 19.56
C SER A 60 -10.23 5.82 19.60
N THR A 61 -9.09 5.96 18.95
CA THR A 61 -8.26 7.18 18.92
C THR A 61 -8.48 8.04 17.68
N LEU A 62 -9.04 7.46 16.59
CA LEU A 62 -9.22 8.18 15.33
C LEU A 62 -10.43 9.13 15.35
N PRO A 63 -10.29 10.34 14.81
CA PRO A 63 -11.41 11.25 14.58
C PRO A 63 -12.49 10.64 13.67
N GLN A 64 -13.75 10.92 13.92
CA GLN A 64 -14.87 10.39 13.14
C GLN A 64 -14.79 10.82 11.68
N GLU A 65 -14.46 12.08 11.41
CA GLU A 65 -14.30 12.65 10.08
C GLU A 65 -13.24 11.91 9.24
N ILE A 66 -12.18 11.45 9.84
CA ILE A 66 -11.13 10.65 9.18
C ILE A 66 -11.64 9.25 8.82
N LEU A 67 -12.38 8.62 9.73
CA LEU A 67 -12.97 7.30 9.48
C LEU A 67 -14.00 7.35 8.35
N LEU A 68 -14.83 8.41 8.31
CA LEU A 68 -15.82 8.61 7.25
C LEU A 68 -15.15 8.91 5.91
N ALA A 69 -14.17 9.82 5.87
CA ALA A 69 -13.42 10.12 4.66
C ALA A 69 -12.75 8.86 4.08
N SER A 70 -12.12 8.06 4.93
CA SER A 70 -11.48 6.81 4.52
C SER A 70 -12.47 5.79 3.98
N ALA A 71 -13.67 5.70 4.56
CA ALA A 71 -14.73 4.82 4.06
C ALA A 71 -15.19 5.24 2.65
N ASP A 72 -15.42 6.54 2.43
CA ASP A 72 -15.83 7.07 1.13
C ASP A 72 -14.74 6.88 0.05
N ILE A 73 -13.48 7.12 0.42
CA ILE A 73 -12.33 6.87 -0.46
C ILE A 73 -12.27 5.39 -0.87
N THR A 74 -12.49 4.48 0.09
CA THR A 74 -12.47 3.04 -0.19
C THR A 74 -13.62 2.61 -1.10
N GLU A 75 -14.83 3.16 -0.87
CA GLU A 75 -16.01 2.90 -1.72
C GLU A 75 -15.78 3.37 -3.16
N ASP A 76 -15.30 4.59 -3.33
CA ASP A 76 -14.92 5.13 -4.64
C ASP A 76 -13.87 4.27 -5.34
N ALA A 77 -12.84 3.84 -4.59
CA ALA A 77 -11.79 2.99 -5.14
C ALA A 77 -12.34 1.63 -5.61
N GLN A 78 -13.23 0.98 -4.85
CA GLN A 78 -13.86 -0.28 -5.26
C GLN A 78 -14.65 -0.13 -6.56
N VAL A 79 -15.36 1.00 -6.72
CA VAL A 79 -16.14 1.28 -7.93
C VAL A 79 -15.23 1.51 -9.15
N VAL A 80 -14.20 2.35 -9.00
CA VAL A 80 -13.31 2.73 -10.11
C VAL A 80 -12.42 1.58 -10.54
N LEU A 81 -11.83 0.85 -9.59
CA LEU A 81 -10.93 -0.28 -9.85
C LEU A 81 -11.70 -1.55 -10.22
N ASN A 82 -13.03 -1.55 -10.03
CA ASN A 82 -13.90 -2.69 -10.29
C ASN A 82 -13.37 -4.00 -9.64
N THR A 83 -12.88 -3.89 -8.41
CA THR A 83 -12.30 -5.00 -7.65
C THR A 83 -12.77 -4.99 -6.20
N THR A 84 -12.66 -6.14 -5.54
CA THR A 84 -12.91 -6.23 -4.10
C THR A 84 -11.61 -5.92 -3.38
N LEU A 85 -11.61 -4.85 -2.58
CA LEU A 85 -10.48 -4.46 -1.76
C LEU A 85 -10.53 -5.17 -0.39
N ASN A 86 -9.39 -5.27 0.27
CA ASN A 86 -9.30 -5.82 1.62
C ASN A 86 -10.25 -5.07 2.57
N SER A 87 -11.02 -5.83 3.35
CA SER A 87 -12.03 -5.28 4.29
C SER A 87 -11.45 -4.36 5.36
N ASN A 88 -10.17 -4.49 5.69
CA ASN A 88 -9.48 -3.63 6.66
C ASN A 88 -8.91 -2.34 6.04
N LEU A 89 -8.97 -2.17 4.69
CA LEU A 89 -8.44 -0.99 4.02
C LEU A 89 -9.00 0.33 4.60
N PRO A 90 -10.32 0.48 4.86
CA PRO A 90 -10.82 1.73 5.41
C PRO A 90 -10.14 2.12 6.72
N LEU A 91 -9.72 1.16 7.52
CA LEU A 91 -9.09 1.40 8.82
C LEU A 91 -7.60 1.71 8.67
N THR A 92 -6.87 0.94 7.88
CA THR A 92 -5.44 1.18 7.63
C THR A 92 -5.21 2.49 6.90
N LEU A 93 -6.12 2.85 5.99
CA LEU A 93 -6.11 4.14 5.32
C LEU A 93 -6.46 5.28 6.28
N ALA A 94 -7.45 5.10 7.17
CA ALA A 94 -7.81 6.10 8.18
C ALA A 94 -6.63 6.42 9.12
N ASP A 95 -5.89 5.41 9.57
CA ASP A 95 -4.69 5.61 10.38
C ASP A 95 -3.63 6.45 9.63
N HIS A 96 -3.37 6.11 8.37
CA HIS A 96 -2.48 6.88 7.52
C HIS A 96 -2.95 8.34 7.32
N LEU A 97 -4.23 8.55 7.01
CA LEU A 97 -4.79 9.88 6.77
C LEU A 97 -4.73 10.74 8.04
N ASN A 98 -5.03 10.16 9.20
CA ASN A 98 -4.89 10.87 10.48
C ASN A 98 -3.45 11.31 10.72
N PHE A 99 -2.50 10.40 10.54
CA PHE A 99 -1.09 10.71 10.67
C PHE A 99 -0.62 11.78 9.67
N ALA A 100 -1.09 11.72 8.42
CA ALA A 100 -0.76 12.71 7.40
C ALA A 100 -1.29 14.11 7.77
N VAL A 101 -2.53 14.20 8.27
CA VAL A 101 -3.13 15.46 8.74
C VAL A 101 -2.38 16.02 9.95
N GLU A 102 -2.05 15.20 10.95
CA GLU A 102 -1.29 15.63 12.13
C GLU A 102 0.12 16.11 11.76
N ARG A 103 0.80 15.38 10.88
CA ARG A 103 2.12 15.72 10.37
C ARG A 103 2.10 17.05 9.60
N PHE A 104 1.12 17.23 8.72
CA PHE A 104 0.94 18.46 7.95
C PHE A 104 0.69 19.67 8.87
N ARG A 105 -0.18 19.52 9.87
CA ARG A 105 -0.43 20.56 10.89
C ARG A 105 0.83 20.92 11.68
N SER A 106 1.74 19.97 11.84
CA SER A 106 3.04 20.18 12.50
C SER A 106 4.13 20.75 11.57
N GLY A 107 3.79 21.06 10.31
CA GLY A 107 4.72 21.63 9.33
C GLY A 107 5.75 20.65 8.75
N LEU A 108 5.54 19.34 8.94
CA LEU A 108 6.41 18.28 8.46
C LEU A 108 5.90 17.75 7.11
N ASN A 109 6.64 18.02 6.04
CA ASN A 109 6.34 17.47 4.71
C ASN A 109 7.26 16.29 4.40
N LEU A 110 6.69 15.20 3.91
CA LEU A 110 7.44 14.05 3.41
C LEU A 110 7.63 14.16 1.91
N THR A 111 8.87 13.95 1.47
CA THR A 111 9.16 13.69 0.05
C THR A 111 9.21 12.19 -0.16
N ILE A 112 8.34 11.66 -1.02
CA ILE A 112 8.25 10.24 -1.32
C ILE A 112 9.03 9.96 -2.61
N PRO A 113 10.22 9.34 -2.55
CA PRO A 113 11.07 9.14 -3.72
C PRO A 113 10.42 8.29 -4.84
N ILE A 114 9.44 7.46 -4.48
CA ILE A 114 8.75 6.51 -5.36
C ILE A 114 7.59 7.16 -6.15
N ALA A 115 7.34 8.45 -5.99
CA ALA A 115 6.18 9.12 -6.60
C ALA A 115 6.13 8.98 -8.13
N TYR A 116 7.28 9.01 -8.78
CA TYR A 116 7.36 8.81 -10.23
C TYR A 116 6.90 7.41 -10.64
N ASP A 117 7.38 6.39 -9.95
CA ASP A 117 7.06 4.99 -10.26
C ASP A 117 5.56 4.71 -10.04
N ILE A 118 4.99 5.16 -8.94
CA ILE A 118 3.56 4.98 -8.63
C ILE A 118 2.69 5.63 -9.72
N ARG A 119 2.99 6.87 -10.11
CA ARG A 119 2.21 7.58 -11.13
C ARG A 119 2.22 6.87 -12.48
N HIS A 120 3.31 6.21 -12.84
CA HIS A 120 3.45 5.57 -14.16
C HIS A 120 2.98 4.11 -14.17
N LEU A 121 3.15 3.38 -13.07
CA LEU A 121 2.80 1.96 -13.00
C LEU A 121 1.36 1.72 -12.54
N TYR A 122 0.83 2.67 -11.76
CA TYR A 122 -0.49 2.60 -11.13
C TYR A 122 -1.25 3.91 -11.32
N PRO A 123 -1.52 4.31 -12.59
CA PRO A 123 -2.15 5.60 -12.87
C PRO A 123 -3.55 5.74 -12.29
N ASN A 124 -4.35 4.65 -12.28
CA ASN A 124 -5.70 4.67 -11.74
C ASN A 124 -5.70 4.88 -10.22
N GLU A 125 -4.85 4.16 -9.51
CA GLU A 125 -4.71 4.25 -8.06
C GLU A 125 -4.11 5.61 -7.65
N PHE A 126 -3.20 6.17 -8.47
CA PHE A 126 -2.68 7.50 -8.26
C PHE A 126 -3.74 8.59 -8.46
N ASP A 127 -4.55 8.50 -9.52
CA ASP A 127 -5.65 9.43 -9.77
C ASP A 127 -6.72 9.35 -8.67
N LEU A 128 -7.00 8.14 -8.18
CA LEU A 128 -7.81 7.94 -6.97
C LEU A 128 -7.18 8.57 -5.73
N GLY A 129 -5.84 8.48 -5.58
CA GLY A 129 -5.11 9.15 -4.52
C GLY A 129 -5.28 10.67 -4.55
N ILE A 130 -5.23 11.29 -5.74
CA ILE A 130 -5.51 12.73 -5.91
C ILE A 130 -6.95 13.04 -5.52
N LYS A 131 -7.94 12.28 -6.01
CA LYS A 131 -9.35 12.46 -5.64
C LYS A 131 -9.58 12.30 -4.13
N ALA A 132 -8.89 11.37 -3.50
CA ALA A 132 -8.96 11.14 -2.07
C ALA A 132 -8.53 12.35 -1.24
N LEU A 133 -7.59 13.17 -1.74
CA LEU A 133 -7.20 14.42 -1.07
C LEU A 133 -8.35 15.43 -1.03
N ASP A 134 -9.16 15.50 -2.08
CA ASP A 134 -10.35 16.36 -2.12
C ASP A 134 -11.41 15.86 -1.15
N ILE A 135 -11.69 14.55 -1.12
CA ILE A 135 -12.61 13.94 -0.15
C ILE A 135 -12.15 14.23 1.28
N LEU A 136 -10.87 14.01 1.59
CA LEU A 136 -10.33 14.28 2.92
C LEU A 136 -10.50 15.74 3.32
N LYS A 137 -10.28 16.67 2.37
CA LYS A 137 -10.46 18.11 2.58
C LYS A 137 -11.90 18.46 2.92
N GLU A 138 -12.89 17.84 2.27
CA GLU A 138 -14.31 18.06 2.54
C GLU A 138 -14.67 17.69 3.99
N TYR A 139 -14.12 16.58 4.50
CA TYR A 139 -14.39 16.12 5.87
C TYR A 139 -13.60 16.88 6.94
N THR A 140 -12.35 17.23 6.68
CA THR A 140 -11.42 17.75 7.70
C THR A 140 -11.11 19.24 7.57
N GLY A 141 -11.43 19.85 6.41
CA GLY A 141 -11.02 21.22 6.06
C GLY A 141 -9.52 21.37 5.77
N VAL A 142 -8.74 20.28 5.78
CA VAL A 142 -7.28 20.30 5.59
C VAL A 142 -6.93 19.95 4.15
N SER A 143 -6.20 20.83 3.46
CA SER A 143 -5.64 20.55 2.13
C SER A 143 -4.23 19.98 2.27
N LEU A 144 -4.09 18.68 2.08
CA LEU A 144 -2.78 18.02 2.04
C LEU A 144 -2.09 18.26 0.68
N PRO A 145 -0.75 18.17 0.61
CA PRO A 145 0.00 18.29 -0.64
C PRO A 145 -0.20 17.04 -1.53
N ASP A 146 -0.09 17.21 -2.85
CA ASP A 146 -0.24 16.14 -3.86
C ASP A 146 0.70 14.94 -3.63
N SER A 147 1.81 15.15 -2.92
CA SER A 147 2.71 14.06 -2.54
C SER A 147 2.03 12.99 -1.68
N GLU A 148 0.98 13.32 -0.92
CA GLU A 148 0.23 12.35 -0.12
C GLU A 148 -0.63 11.41 -0.98
N ALA A 149 -1.00 11.80 -2.20
CA ALA A 149 -1.71 10.95 -3.15
C ALA A 149 -0.93 9.64 -3.44
N VAL A 150 0.41 9.73 -3.44
CA VAL A 150 1.28 8.55 -3.61
C VAL A 150 1.11 7.55 -2.47
N SER A 151 1.06 8.04 -1.24
CA SER A 151 0.85 7.18 -0.06
C SER A 151 -0.53 6.54 -0.08
N ILE A 152 -1.55 7.30 -0.44
CA ILE A 152 -2.93 6.78 -0.58
C ILE A 152 -2.97 5.71 -1.67
N ALA A 153 -2.39 5.98 -2.86
CA ALA A 153 -2.29 5.00 -3.94
C ALA A 153 -1.61 3.70 -3.48
N MET A 154 -0.54 3.79 -2.69
CA MET A 154 0.13 2.61 -2.14
C MET A 154 -0.79 1.78 -1.22
N HIS A 155 -1.66 2.42 -0.42
CA HIS A 155 -2.65 1.71 0.37
C HIS A 155 -3.68 0.98 -0.51
N LEU A 156 -4.14 1.61 -1.60
CA LEU A 156 -5.04 0.99 -2.57
C LEU A 156 -4.39 -0.21 -3.25
N ILE A 157 -3.19 -0.05 -3.80
CA ILE A 157 -2.42 -1.12 -4.45
C ILE A 157 -2.25 -2.32 -3.50
N ASN A 158 -1.86 -2.08 -2.25
CA ASN A 158 -1.70 -3.15 -1.28
C ASN A 158 -3.02 -3.88 -0.99
N ALA A 159 -4.14 -3.16 -0.97
CA ALA A 159 -5.45 -3.76 -0.72
C ALA A 159 -5.95 -4.61 -1.89
N GLU A 160 -5.56 -4.30 -3.13
CA GLU A 160 -5.86 -5.12 -4.30
C GLU A 160 -5.04 -6.41 -4.33
N ILE A 161 -3.75 -6.33 -4.00
CA ILE A 161 -2.82 -7.47 -3.99
C ILE A 161 -3.28 -8.55 -3.00
N GLU A 162 -3.87 -8.18 -1.87
CA GLU A 162 -4.39 -9.14 -0.90
C GLU A 162 -5.57 -9.97 -1.44
N ASN A 163 -6.28 -9.47 -2.46
CA ASN A 163 -7.40 -10.18 -3.10
C ASN A 163 -7.01 -10.89 -4.41
N SER A 164 -5.82 -10.62 -4.96
CA SER A 164 -5.30 -11.36 -6.09
C SER A 164 -5.02 -12.81 -5.69
N GLU A 165 -5.33 -13.75 -6.58
CA GLU A 165 -5.23 -15.20 -6.35
C GLU A 165 -4.00 -15.56 -5.50
N ILE A 166 -4.22 -16.27 -4.39
CA ILE A 166 -3.18 -16.72 -3.43
C ILE A 166 -1.95 -17.29 -4.15
N HIS A 167 -2.17 -17.92 -5.29
CA HIS A 167 -1.11 -18.49 -6.12
C HIS A 167 -0.16 -17.42 -6.70
N SER A 168 -0.68 -16.28 -7.16
CA SER A 168 0.14 -15.17 -7.69
C SER A 168 0.97 -14.51 -6.59
N LEU A 169 0.42 -14.43 -5.38
CA LEU A 169 1.11 -13.87 -4.22
C LEU A 169 2.26 -14.78 -3.75
N VAL A 170 1.99 -16.08 -3.59
CA VAL A 170 3.03 -17.07 -3.22
C VAL A 170 4.17 -17.06 -4.23
N LYS A 171 3.84 -17.05 -5.52
CA LYS A 171 4.80 -16.97 -6.61
C LYS A 171 5.65 -15.69 -6.58
N ALA A 172 5.02 -14.54 -6.34
CA ALA A 172 5.74 -13.26 -6.22
C ALA A 172 6.70 -13.25 -5.01
N LEU A 173 6.32 -13.87 -3.89
CA LEU A 173 7.18 -14.02 -2.72
C LEU A 173 8.37 -14.95 -2.99
N GLU A 174 8.15 -16.09 -3.63
CA GLU A 174 9.24 -17.02 -4.01
C GLU A 174 10.26 -16.35 -4.94
N ILE A 175 9.77 -15.58 -5.92
CA ILE A 175 10.63 -14.84 -6.84
C ILE A 175 11.41 -13.74 -6.09
N GLN A 176 10.75 -13.00 -5.20
CA GLN A 176 11.39 -11.99 -4.37
C GLN A 176 12.52 -12.58 -3.51
N GLU A 177 12.26 -13.70 -2.81
CA GLU A 177 13.26 -14.41 -2.02
C GLU A 177 14.45 -14.90 -2.87
N GLY A 178 14.16 -15.40 -4.07
CA GLY A 178 15.19 -15.80 -5.03
C GLY A 178 16.08 -14.62 -5.45
N VAL A 179 15.49 -13.47 -5.74
CA VAL A 179 16.22 -12.23 -6.08
C VAL A 179 17.07 -11.76 -4.90
N GLU A 180 16.52 -11.72 -3.67
CA GLU A 180 17.25 -11.35 -2.45
C GLU A 180 18.47 -12.26 -2.23
N SER A 181 18.29 -13.58 -2.36
CA SER A 181 19.37 -14.56 -2.23
C SER A 181 20.48 -14.35 -3.27
N ILE A 182 20.15 -13.98 -4.50
CA ILE A 182 21.13 -13.66 -5.54
C ILE A 182 21.89 -12.39 -5.15
N VAL A 183 21.20 -11.33 -4.71
CA VAL A 183 21.85 -10.08 -4.31
C VAL A 183 22.80 -10.32 -3.13
N GLU A 184 22.37 -10.99 -2.07
CA GLU A 184 23.21 -11.30 -0.91
C GLU A 184 24.48 -12.06 -1.30
N ARG A 185 24.34 -13.07 -2.16
CA ARG A 185 25.46 -13.90 -2.61
C ARG A 185 26.43 -13.13 -3.50
N GLU A 186 25.94 -12.43 -4.53
CA GLU A 186 26.77 -11.75 -5.51
C GLU A 186 27.46 -10.50 -4.95
N MET A 187 26.79 -9.81 -4.04
CA MET A 187 27.32 -8.60 -3.41
C MET A 187 28.09 -8.91 -2.11
N ASN A 188 28.05 -10.18 -1.66
CA ASN A 188 28.69 -10.67 -0.44
C ASN A 188 28.29 -9.86 0.80
N LEU A 189 26.99 -9.69 1.00
CA LEU A 189 26.41 -8.97 2.15
C LEU A 189 25.14 -9.69 2.63
N LYS A 190 24.64 -9.28 3.79
CA LYS A 190 23.30 -9.61 4.26
C LYS A 190 22.42 -8.36 4.18
N LEU A 191 21.22 -8.55 3.64
CA LEU A 191 20.22 -7.47 3.57
C LEU A 191 19.62 -7.27 4.96
N ASP A 192 19.67 -6.04 5.44
CA ASP A 192 19.00 -5.65 6.68
C ASP A 192 17.51 -5.46 6.41
N LYS A 193 16.71 -6.49 6.76
CA LYS A 193 15.29 -6.57 6.49
C LYS A 193 14.46 -5.51 7.25
N ASP A 194 15.00 -4.94 8.29
CA ASP A 194 14.34 -3.88 9.07
C ASP A 194 14.65 -2.47 8.55
N SER A 195 15.57 -2.37 7.57
CA SER A 195 15.97 -1.08 7.00
C SER A 195 14.97 -0.54 5.97
N TYR A 196 14.82 0.79 5.96
CA TYR A 196 14.06 1.47 4.91
C TYR A 196 14.62 1.20 3.49
N SER A 197 15.92 0.99 3.36
CA SER A 197 16.58 0.66 2.08
C SER A 197 16.15 -0.70 1.56
N TYR A 198 15.99 -1.70 2.45
CA TYR A 198 15.46 -3.00 2.12
C TYR A 198 13.97 -2.90 1.73
N TYR A 199 13.15 -2.23 2.54
CA TYR A 199 11.73 -2.03 2.23
C TYR A 199 11.56 -1.44 0.82
N ARG A 200 12.31 -0.39 0.49
CA ARG A 200 12.25 0.21 -0.83
C ARG A 200 12.74 -0.73 -1.94
N PHE A 201 13.82 -1.48 -1.70
CA PHE A 201 14.31 -2.48 -2.65
C PHE A 201 13.24 -3.54 -2.96
N THR A 202 12.61 -4.10 -1.94
CA THR A 202 11.55 -5.11 -2.12
C THR A 202 10.33 -4.56 -2.87
N MET A 203 9.93 -3.32 -2.61
CA MET A 203 8.88 -2.65 -3.37
C MET A 203 9.24 -2.55 -4.87
N HIS A 204 10.46 -2.15 -5.19
CA HIS A 204 10.92 -2.06 -6.58
C HIS A 204 10.98 -3.44 -7.25
N ILE A 205 11.38 -4.49 -6.54
CA ILE A 205 11.34 -5.86 -7.08
C ILE A 205 9.89 -6.30 -7.34
N ARG A 206 8.94 -5.97 -6.47
CA ARG A 206 7.51 -6.26 -6.71
C ARG A 206 6.97 -5.54 -7.94
N TYR A 207 7.34 -4.27 -8.16
CA TYR A 207 6.97 -3.55 -9.39
C TYR A 207 7.56 -4.17 -10.64
N LEU A 208 8.82 -4.62 -10.59
CA LEU A 208 9.42 -5.35 -11.67
C LEU A 208 8.65 -6.64 -11.99
N ILE A 209 8.35 -7.44 -10.97
CA ILE A 209 7.57 -8.67 -11.09
C ILE A 209 6.21 -8.37 -11.74
N GLN A 210 5.51 -7.35 -11.29
CA GLN A 210 4.19 -6.98 -11.84
C GLN A 210 4.27 -6.57 -13.31
N ARG A 211 5.25 -5.77 -13.71
CA ARG A 211 5.46 -5.41 -15.13
C ARG A 211 5.74 -6.63 -15.99
N LEU A 212 6.57 -7.54 -15.50
CA LEU A 212 6.91 -8.78 -16.20
C LEU A 212 5.69 -9.70 -16.33
N MET A 213 4.84 -9.78 -15.30
CA MET A 213 3.58 -10.53 -15.34
C MET A 213 2.57 -9.93 -16.32
N SER A 214 2.44 -8.61 -16.36
CA SER A 214 1.48 -7.91 -17.23
C SER A 214 1.96 -7.76 -18.68
N GLY A 215 3.23 -8.07 -18.97
CA GLY A 215 3.82 -7.88 -20.30
C GLY A 215 3.95 -6.41 -20.73
N THR A 216 3.83 -5.46 -19.80
CA THR A 216 3.88 -4.01 -20.05
C THR A 216 5.31 -3.47 -20.03
N GLN A 217 6.23 -4.11 -20.78
CA GLN A 217 7.61 -3.63 -20.89
C GLN A 217 7.69 -2.48 -21.90
N SER A 218 8.36 -1.38 -21.54
CA SER A 218 8.65 -0.31 -22.50
C SER A 218 9.94 -0.58 -23.25
N GLU A 219 9.95 -0.28 -24.55
CA GLU A 219 11.15 -0.35 -25.40
C GLU A 219 11.70 1.07 -25.60
N THR A 220 12.41 1.61 -24.62
CA THR A 220 13.17 2.84 -24.81
C THR A 220 14.66 2.52 -24.81
N GLY A 221 15.43 3.15 -25.72
CA GLY A 221 16.80 2.79 -26.06
C GLY A 221 17.88 2.96 -24.97
N SER A 222 17.69 2.33 -23.81
CA SER A 222 18.56 2.42 -22.63
C SER A 222 19.88 1.64 -22.73
N GLY A 223 20.14 0.95 -23.85
CA GLY A 223 21.33 0.10 -24.04
C GLY A 223 22.68 0.81 -23.90
N SER A 224 22.77 2.10 -24.24
CA SER A 224 23.99 2.89 -24.03
C SER A 224 24.25 3.18 -22.54
N MET A 225 23.19 3.42 -21.76
CA MET A 225 23.25 3.69 -20.32
C MET A 225 23.58 2.43 -19.53
N VAL A 226 23.04 1.28 -19.93
CA VAL A 226 23.41 -0.02 -19.35
C VAL A 226 24.90 -0.30 -19.52
N LYS A 227 25.46 -0.06 -20.72
CA LYS A 227 26.89 -0.26 -21.00
C LYS A 227 27.78 0.66 -20.16
N MET A 228 27.39 1.92 -20.00
CA MET A 228 28.12 2.87 -19.16
C MET A 228 28.11 2.42 -17.68
N LEU A 229 26.96 2.10 -17.14
CA LEU A 229 26.85 1.63 -15.74
C LEU A 229 27.50 0.26 -15.52
N ALA A 230 27.53 -0.62 -16.54
CA ALA A 230 28.21 -1.90 -16.44
C ALA A 230 29.74 -1.73 -16.29
N ASN A 231 30.33 -0.69 -16.89
CA ASN A 231 31.74 -0.35 -16.70
C ASN A 231 32.02 0.23 -15.33
N ASP A 232 31.14 1.11 -14.84
CA ASP A 232 31.32 1.77 -13.54
C ASP A 232 31.01 0.85 -12.37
N TYR A 233 30.04 -0.06 -12.52
CA TYR A 233 29.56 -0.99 -11.49
C TYR A 233 29.49 -2.44 -11.98
N PRO A 234 30.66 -3.07 -12.30
CA PRO A 234 30.68 -4.40 -12.95
C PRO A 234 30.08 -5.51 -12.08
N LYS A 235 30.26 -5.45 -10.75
CA LYS A 235 29.63 -6.41 -9.82
C LYS A 235 28.11 -6.32 -9.83
N THR A 236 27.57 -5.10 -9.81
CA THR A 236 26.11 -4.85 -9.85
C THR A 236 25.52 -5.32 -11.18
N TYR A 237 26.23 -5.10 -12.29
CA TYR A 237 25.81 -5.60 -13.61
C TYR A 237 25.76 -7.14 -13.65
N ILE A 238 26.78 -7.81 -13.12
CA ILE A 238 26.79 -9.28 -13.05
C ILE A 238 25.63 -9.78 -12.19
N CYS A 239 25.36 -9.14 -11.06
CA CYS A 239 24.25 -9.46 -10.20
C CYS A 239 22.89 -9.29 -10.93
N ALA A 240 22.67 -8.17 -11.61
CA ALA A 240 21.46 -7.91 -12.39
C ALA A 240 21.27 -8.96 -13.52
N LYS A 241 22.34 -9.33 -14.23
CA LYS A 241 22.29 -10.40 -15.26
C LYS A 241 21.91 -11.76 -14.67
N LYS A 242 22.39 -12.09 -13.48
CA LYS A 242 22.02 -13.34 -12.79
C LYS A 242 20.56 -13.33 -12.34
N ILE A 243 20.04 -12.18 -11.90
CA ILE A 243 18.62 -12.01 -11.59
C ILE A 243 17.79 -12.19 -12.87
N ALA A 244 18.17 -11.55 -13.99
CA ALA A 244 17.49 -11.70 -15.26
C ALA A 244 17.47 -13.17 -15.73
N ALA A 245 18.59 -13.89 -15.61
CA ALA A 245 18.64 -15.32 -15.92
C ALA A 245 17.79 -16.18 -15.00
N PHE A 246 17.68 -15.82 -13.72
CA PHE A 246 16.80 -16.48 -12.77
C PHE A 246 15.33 -16.29 -13.15
N LEU A 247 14.91 -15.06 -13.44
CA LEU A 247 13.54 -14.72 -13.87
C LEU A 247 13.17 -15.43 -15.17
N GLN A 248 14.10 -15.49 -16.14
CA GLN A 248 13.91 -16.23 -17.39
C GLN A 248 13.74 -17.74 -17.14
N LYS A 249 14.51 -18.31 -16.21
CA LYS A 249 14.44 -19.75 -15.92
C LYS A 249 13.16 -20.13 -15.17
N GLN A 250 12.73 -19.29 -14.22
CA GLN A 250 11.57 -19.60 -13.36
C GLN A 250 10.24 -19.34 -14.07
N GLU A 251 10.14 -18.24 -14.83
CA GLU A 251 8.87 -17.73 -15.31
C GLU A 251 8.85 -17.46 -16.82
N ASN A 252 9.95 -17.76 -17.50
CA ASN A 252 10.14 -17.39 -18.91
C ASN A 252 10.05 -15.86 -19.18
N TRP A 253 10.33 -15.03 -18.16
CA TRP A 253 10.33 -13.58 -18.29
C TRP A 253 11.65 -13.07 -18.82
N CYS A 254 11.58 -12.29 -19.91
CA CYS A 254 12.74 -11.66 -20.52
C CYS A 254 12.91 -10.24 -19.95
N CYS A 255 14.05 -9.97 -19.33
CA CYS A 255 14.43 -8.61 -18.92
C CYS A 255 15.13 -7.93 -20.11
N ASN A 256 14.56 -6.83 -20.58
CA ASN A 256 15.21 -5.95 -21.57
C ASN A 256 16.28 -5.06 -20.92
N ASP A 257 16.91 -4.17 -21.71
CA ASP A 257 17.95 -3.27 -21.21
C ASP A 257 17.43 -2.29 -20.14
N GLU A 258 16.16 -1.89 -20.20
CA GLU A 258 15.55 -1.04 -19.20
C GLU A 258 15.39 -1.74 -17.86
N GLU A 259 14.94 -2.98 -17.88
CA GLU A 259 14.81 -3.78 -16.66
C GLU A 259 16.18 -4.09 -16.04
N LEU A 260 17.21 -4.29 -16.87
CA LEU A 260 18.58 -4.43 -16.37
C LEU A 260 19.08 -3.14 -15.71
N LEU A 261 18.83 -2.00 -16.35
CA LEU A 261 19.17 -0.70 -15.78
C LEU A 261 18.45 -0.47 -14.45
N TYR A 262 17.17 -0.76 -14.42
CA TYR A 262 16.34 -0.67 -13.24
C TYR A 262 16.89 -1.52 -12.09
N LEU A 263 17.19 -2.79 -12.35
CA LEU A 263 17.80 -3.70 -11.36
C LEU A 263 19.13 -3.16 -10.84
N MET A 264 20.01 -2.71 -11.75
CA MET A 264 21.33 -2.17 -11.35
C MET A 264 21.21 -0.98 -10.41
N LEU A 265 20.30 -0.03 -10.68
CA LEU A 265 20.10 1.14 -9.84
C LEU A 265 19.65 0.75 -8.44
N HIS A 266 18.70 -0.18 -8.31
CA HIS A 266 18.14 -0.58 -7.03
C HIS A 266 19.07 -1.49 -6.22
N ILE A 267 19.81 -2.40 -6.87
CA ILE A 267 20.85 -3.21 -6.23
C ILE A 267 21.96 -2.30 -5.68
N ASN A 268 22.47 -1.38 -6.49
CA ASN A 268 23.53 -0.47 -6.05
C ASN A 268 23.10 0.33 -4.82
N ARG A 269 21.86 0.81 -4.81
CA ARG A 269 21.33 1.64 -3.72
C ARG A 269 21.11 0.88 -2.41
N VAL A 270 20.64 -0.37 -2.47
CA VAL A 270 20.47 -1.18 -1.25
C VAL A 270 21.81 -1.61 -0.67
N CYS A 271 22.82 -1.81 -1.52
CA CYS A 271 24.17 -2.19 -1.08
C CYS A 271 24.97 -1.04 -0.48
N GLN A 272 24.81 0.21 -0.97
CA GLN A 272 25.57 1.38 -0.48
C GLN A 272 25.25 1.80 0.96
N LYS A 273 24.11 1.42 1.51
CA LYS A 273 23.71 1.75 2.89
C LYS A 273 24.03 0.67 3.91
N ASN A 274 24.58 -0.47 3.46
CA ASN A 274 25.03 -1.56 4.32
C ASN A 274 26.57 -1.55 4.51
N THR A 275 27.25 -0.51 4.03
CA THR A 275 28.66 -0.19 4.30
C THR A 275 28.75 1.05 5.17
#